data_c47cab2d10d9588ae5ce7e5193d25807
#
_entry.id   c47cab2d10d9588ae5ce7e5193d25807
#
_cell.length_a   1.000
_cell.length_b   1.000
_cell.length_c   1.000
_cell.angle_alpha   90.00
_cell.angle_beta   90.00
_cell.angle_gamma   90.00
#
_symmetry.space_group_name_H-M   'P 1'
#
loop_
_entity.id
_entity.type
_entity.pdbx_description
1 polymer ?
#
loop_
_entity_poly.entity_id
_entity_poly.type
_entity_poly.pdbx_seq_one_letter_code
_entity_poly.pdbx_strand_id
1 'polypeptide(L)'
;MNTLTKLGLMISLLCGTSLTQASDIAARTADMAGAELRPSDSVQIRNKQFGDLLRPEDANRADGTPIVLYPAQPWKCMTWKLLSAGDATFCLQNHFTSKTIAPAPASEGTNPPVKQTALPQNAAEQPAWIFTKLPDGSYKIAAAKSGETLTAVPGARGGSPQIVIAPWQNREAQKWEVRKIDPRTLTM
;
A
#
# COMPACT_ATOMS: atom_id res chain seq x y z
N MET A 1 -27.02 -55.23 54.46
CA MET A 1 -27.98 -54.25 53.93
C MET A 1 -27.15 -53.03 53.60
N ASN A 2 -26.77 -52.88 52.31
CA ASN A 2 -25.77 -51.91 51.84
C ASN A 2 -26.48 -50.87 50.95
N THR A 3 -26.41 -49.63 51.36
CA THR A 3 -26.85 -48.48 50.57
C THR A 3 -25.59 -47.85 49.92
N LEU A 4 -25.46 -47.98 48.58
CA LEU A 4 -24.43 -47.32 47.78
C LEU A 4 -24.91 -45.91 47.40
N THR A 5 -24.17 -44.92 47.85
CA THR A 5 -24.34 -43.52 47.45
C THR A 5 -23.55 -43.26 46.14
N LYS A 6 -24.24 -42.94 45.07
CA LYS A 6 -23.63 -42.50 43.79
C LYS A 6 -23.20 -41.03 43.88
N LEU A 7 -21.90 -40.80 43.78
CA LEU A 7 -21.31 -39.48 43.67
C LEU A 7 -21.27 -39.14 42.18
N GLY A 8 -22.07 -38.18 41.76
CA GLY A 8 -22.10 -37.66 40.39
C GLY A 8 -20.95 -36.66 40.14
N LEU A 9 -20.08 -37.00 39.21
CA LEU A 9 -18.98 -36.16 38.76
C LEU A 9 -19.53 -35.13 37.72
N MET A 10 -19.66 -33.87 38.10
CA MET A 10 -19.89 -32.80 37.17
C MET A 10 -18.54 -32.37 36.56
N ILE A 11 -18.30 -32.71 35.30
CA ILE A 11 -17.19 -32.18 34.50
C ILE A 11 -17.69 -30.89 33.88
N SER A 12 -17.14 -29.77 34.33
CA SER A 12 -17.35 -28.44 33.77
C SER A 12 -16.59 -28.33 32.41
N LEU A 13 -17.32 -28.27 31.32
CA LEU A 13 -16.80 -28.02 29.98
C LEU A 13 -16.68 -26.54 29.74
N LEU A 14 -15.57 -25.92 30.10
CA LEU A 14 -15.25 -24.52 29.83
C LEU A 14 -13.84 -24.45 29.28
N CYS A 15 -13.68 -24.71 27.97
CA CYS A 15 -12.55 -24.19 27.16
C CYS A 15 -12.78 -24.52 25.69
N GLY A 16 -13.44 -23.62 24.96
CA GLY A 16 -13.73 -23.81 23.54
C GLY A 16 -13.81 -22.56 22.68
N THR A 17 -13.70 -21.35 23.25
CA THR A 17 -14.01 -20.13 22.49
C THR A 17 -12.81 -19.25 22.12
N SER A 18 -11.61 -19.49 22.60
CA SER A 18 -10.45 -18.62 22.34
C SER A 18 -9.57 -19.03 21.16
N LEU A 19 -9.59 -20.29 20.75
CA LEU A 19 -8.76 -20.77 19.62
C LEU A 19 -9.38 -20.46 18.24
N THR A 20 -10.70 -20.44 18.13
CA THR A 20 -11.40 -20.13 16.88
C THR A 20 -11.28 -18.67 16.48
N GLN A 21 -11.28 -17.73 17.42
CA GLN A 21 -11.12 -16.32 17.13
C GLN A 21 -9.70 -15.97 16.64
N ALA A 22 -8.66 -16.57 17.20
CA ALA A 22 -7.29 -16.36 16.77
C ALA A 22 -7.03 -16.90 15.35
N SER A 23 -7.60 -18.04 15.00
CA SER A 23 -7.51 -18.61 13.66
C SER A 23 -8.29 -17.80 12.62
N ASP A 24 -9.44 -17.26 12.97
CA ASP A 24 -10.23 -16.40 12.07
C ASP A 24 -9.57 -15.04 11.81
N ILE A 25 -8.91 -14.48 12.81
CA ILE A 25 -8.13 -13.24 12.65
C ILE A 25 -6.90 -13.49 11.78
N ALA A 26 -6.18 -14.59 12.01
CA ALA A 26 -5.02 -14.97 11.21
C ALA A 26 -5.42 -15.29 9.75
N ALA A 27 -6.54 -16.00 9.54
CA ALA A 27 -7.07 -16.28 8.20
C ALA A 27 -7.49 -15.01 7.45
N ARG A 28 -8.17 -14.08 8.12
CA ARG A 28 -8.53 -12.77 7.52
C ARG A 28 -7.32 -11.91 7.21
N THR A 29 -6.27 -11.97 8.03
CA THR A 29 -5.03 -11.23 7.79
C THR A 29 -4.25 -11.83 6.62
N ALA A 30 -4.25 -13.16 6.46
CA ALA A 30 -3.64 -13.86 5.33
C ALA A 30 -4.43 -13.63 4.03
N ASP A 31 -5.76 -13.61 4.08
CA ASP A 31 -6.62 -13.31 2.92
C ASP A 31 -6.42 -11.87 2.42
N MET A 32 -6.21 -10.91 3.33
CA MET A 32 -5.91 -9.52 2.98
C MET A 32 -4.53 -9.34 2.33
N ALA A 33 -3.56 -10.21 2.62
CA ALA A 33 -2.20 -10.15 2.06
C ALA A 33 -2.09 -10.79 0.67
N GLY A 34 -3.04 -11.66 0.29
CA GLY A 34 -3.04 -12.39 -0.99
C GLY A 34 -4.14 -11.97 -1.97
N ALA A 35 -5.09 -11.15 -1.54
CA ALA A 35 -6.23 -10.75 -2.37
C ALA A 35 -5.78 -9.80 -3.50
N GLU A 36 -6.27 -10.10 -4.70
CA GLU A 36 -6.08 -9.25 -5.88
C GLU A 36 -6.49 -7.80 -5.61
N LEU A 37 -5.70 -6.84 -6.13
CA LEU A 37 -6.00 -5.42 -6.01
C LEU A 37 -7.25 -5.07 -6.82
N ARG A 38 -8.15 -4.28 -6.24
CA ARG A 38 -9.41 -3.89 -6.84
C ARG A 38 -9.61 -2.38 -6.78
N PRO A 39 -10.39 -1.81 -7.72
CA PRO A 39 -10.86 -0.45 -7.57
C PRO A 39 -11.53 -0.22 -6.21
N SER A 40 -11.29 0.95 -5.64
CA SER A 40 -11.72 1.39 -4.30
C SER A 40 -10.96 0.78 -3.11
N ASP A 41 -10.06 -0.17 -3.31
CA ASP A 41 -9.16 -0.60 -2.23
C ASP A 41 -8.36 0.59 -1.70
N SER A 42 -8.17 0.61 -0.40
CA SER A 42 -7.23 1.51 0.27
C SER A 42 -5.96 0.74 0.58
N VAL A 43 -4.81 1.23 0.14
CA VAL A 43 -3.54 0.52 0.24
C VAL A 43 -2.43 1.39 0.82
N GLN A 44 -1.49 0.75 1.52
CA GLN A 44 -0.17 1.28 1.78
C GLN A 44 0.84 0.61 0.85
N ILE A 45 1.77 1.39 0.31
CA ILE A 45 2.76 0.97 -0.68
C ILE A 45 4.14 1.12 -0.05
N ARG A 46 4.80 -0.02 0.24
CA ARG A 46 6.10 -0.09 0.91
C ARG A 46 7.19 -0.45 -0.08
N ASN A 47 8.29 0.26 -0.06
CA ASN A 47 9.45 -0.10 -0.87
C ASN A 47 10.25 -1.25 -0.23
N LYS A 48 10.64 -2.25 -1.00
CA LYS A 48 11.38 -3.41 -0.46
C LYS A 48 12.81 -3.08 -0.03
N GLN A 49 13.49 -2.17 -0.70
CA GLN A 49 14.87 -1.80 -0.34
C GLN A 49 14.94 -0.98 0.95
N PHE A 50 14.04 -0.03 1.12
CA PHE A 50 14.09 0.92 2.26
C PHE A 50 13.17 0.50 3.41
N GLY A 51 12.17 -0.34 3.17
CA GLY A 51 11.20 -0.75 4.18
C GLY A 51 10.16 0.31 4.55
N ASP A 52 10.18 1.46 3.90
CA ASP A 52 9.39 2.65 4.19
C ASP A 52 8.19 2.81 3.25
N LEU A 53 7.20 3.60 3.66
CA LEU A 53 5.95 3.84 2.94
C LEU A 53 5.98 5.09 2.07
N LEU A 54 5.29 4.99 0.93
CA LEU A 54 5.09 6.07 -0.03
C LEU A 54 4.18 7.18 0.53
N ARG A 55 4.61 8.44 0.50
CA ARG A 55 3.81 9.60 0.91
C ARG A 55 4.23 10.90 0.19
N PRO A 56 3.36 11.94 0.15
CA PRO A 56 3.81 13.30 -0.14
C PRO A 56 4.78 13.78 0.96
N GLU A 57 5.86 14.45 0.57
CA GLU A 57 6.84 15.03 1.50
C GLU A 57 6.12 15.93 2.51
N ASP A 58 6.45 15.76 3.80
CA ASP A 58 5.87 16.48 4.95
C ASP A 58 4.33 16.53 5.00
N ALA A 59 3.67 15.55 4.35
CA ALA A 59 2.21 15.55 4.17
C ALA A 59 1.68 16.86 3.53
N ASN A 60 2.52 17.55 2.76
CA ASN A 60 2.18 18.81 2.13
C ASN A 60 1.07 18.62 1.08
N ARG A 61 0.13 19.59 1.03
CA ARG A 61 -1.03 19.55 0.12
C ARG A 61 -0.82 20.31 -1.18
N ALA A 62 0.32 20.96 -1.38
CA ALA A 62 0.60 21.72 -2.59
C ALA A 62 0.81 20.80 -3.81
N ASP A 63 0.43 21.26 -4.99
CA ASP A 63 0.85 20.63 -6.24
C ASP A 63 2.35 20.78 -6.42
N GLY A 64 2.98 19.80 -7.05
CA GLY A 64 4.43 19.77 -7.20
C GLY A 64 5.18 19.20 -5.98
N THR A 65 4.49 18.89 -4.87
CA THR A 65 5.12 18.26 -3.71
C THR A 65 5.78 16.95 -4.12
N PRO A 66 7.08 16.73 -3.82
CA PRO A 66 7.75 15.47 -4.09
C PRO A 66 7.09 14.30 -3.38
N ILE A 67 7.15 13.12 -3.99
CA ILE A 67 6.79 11.88 -3.33
C ILE A 67 8.05 11.25 -2.77
N VAL A 68 7.98 10.88 -1.50
CA VAL A 68 9.11 10.37 -0.72
C VAL A 68 8.72 9.09 0.03
N LEU A 69 9.72 8.43 0.62
CA LEU A 69 9.51 7.35 1.59
C LEU A 69 9.66 7.87 3.02
N TYR A 70 8.89 7.27 3.92
CA TYR A 70 8.93 7.59 5.35
C TYR A 70 8.59 6.35 6.19
N PRO A 71 9.15 6.22 7.40
CA PRO A 71 8.86 5.12 8.32
C PRO A 71 7.37 4.87 8.50
N ALA A 72 6.97 3.60 8.47
CA ALA A 72 5.56 3.19 8.41
C ALA A 72 4.74 3.70 9.59
N GLN A 73 3.64 4.38 9.28
CA GLN A 73 2.66 4.88 10.23
C GLN A 73 1.24 4.63 9.69
N PRO A 74 0.21 4.51 10.55
CA PRO A 74 -1.18 4.36 10.13
C PRO A 74 -1.80 5.71 9.72
N TRP A 75 -1.09 6.51 8.93
CA TRP A 75 -1.52 7.86 8.56
C TRP A 75 -2.21 7.92 7.20
N LYS A 76 -3.21 8.78 7.09
CA LYS A 76 -3.92 9.04 5.84
C LYS A 76 -2.98 9.48 4.70
N CYS A 77 -1.95 10.27 5.01
CA CYS A 77 -0.97 10.72 3.99
C CYS A 77 -0.09 9.59 3.43
N MET A 78 -0.05 8.42 4.08
CA MET A 78 0.67 7.22 3.61
C MET A 78 -0.25 6.19 2.97
N THR A 79 -1.53 6.49 2.83
CA THR A 79 -2.54 5.57 2.33
C THR A 79 -3.16 6.10 1.05
N TRP A 80 -3.34 5.21 0.09
CA TRP A 80 -3.77 5.53 -1.26
C TRP A 80 -5.02 4.75 -1.61
N LYS A 81 -6.03 5.42 -2.14
CA LYS A 81 -7.21 4.80 -2.75
C LYS A 81 -6.89 4.46 -4.20
N LEU A 82 -7.17 3.24 -4.61
CA LEU A 82 -7.06 2.80 -5.99
C LEU A 82 -8.31 3.21 -6.77
N LEU A 83 -8.16 4.11 -7.74
CA LEU A 83 -9.23 4.45 -8.67
C LEU A 83 -9.01 3.67 -9.97
N SER A 84 -10.08 3.12 -10.55
CA SER A 84 -9.97 2.33 -11.79
C SER A 84 -9.48 3.19 -12.95
N ALA A 85 -8.50 2.67 -13.69
CA ALA A 85 -7.99 3.26 -14.92
C ALA A 85 -7.81 2.21 -16.04
N GLY A 86 -8.37 1.00 -15.85
CA GLY A 86 -8.28 -0.15 -16.73
C GLY A 86 -7.94 -1.43 -15.96
N ASP A 87 -7.73 -2.52 -16.66
CA ASP A 87 -7.37 -3.81 -16.06
C ASP A 87 -5.99 -3.73 -15.40
N ALA A 88 -5.91 -4.08 -14.11
CA ALA A 88 -4.71 -3.98 -13.26
C ALA A 88 -4.03 -2.59 -13.32
N THR A 89 -4.77 -1.57 -13.76
CA THR A 89 -4.30 -0.20 -13.91
C THR A 89 -5.09 0.73 -13.00
N PHE A 90 -4.38 1.53 -12.20
CA PHE A 90 -5.01 2.37 -11.18
C PHE A 90 -4.44 3.79 -11.19
N CYS A 91 -5.31 4.77 -10.95
CA CYS A 91 -4.88 6.07 -10.46
C CYS A 91 -4.80 6.03 -8.93
N LEU A 92 -3.75 6.59 -8.36
CA LEU A 92 -3.51 6.60 -6.92
C LEU A 92 -4.01 7.93 -6.32
N GLN A 93 -5.08 7.87 -5.52
CA GLN A 93 -5.57 9.04 -4.79
C GLN A 93 -5.14 9.00 -3.32
N ASN A 94 -4.40 10.00 -2.86
CA ASN A 94 -3.97 10.09 -1.47
C ASN A 94 -5.16 10.37 -0.53
N HIS A 95 -5.29 9.62 0.56
CA HIS A 95 -6.39 9.77 1.52
C HIS A 95 -6.36 11.10 2.30
N PHE A 96 -5.21 11.74 2.42
CA PHE A 96 -5.08 12.99 3.18
C PHE A 96 -5.23 14.22 2.30
N THR A 97 -4.58 14.22 1.13
CA THR A 97 -4.55 15.39 0.24
C THR A 97 -5.64 15.38 -0.81
N SER A 98 -6.28 14.21 -1.05
CA SER A 98 -7.22 13.93 -2.14
C SER A 98 -6.62 14.11 -3.54
N LYS A 99 -5.30 14.28 -3.63
CA LYS A 99 -4.54 14.46 -4.87
C LYS A 99 -4.02 13.13 -5.39
N THR A 100 -3.51 13.14 -6.62
CA THR A 100 -2.84 12.00 -7.25
C THR A 100 -1.35 12.23 -7.39
N ILE A 101 -0.64 11.26 -7.96
CA ILE A 101 0.79 11.34 -8.25
C ILE A 101 1.06 11.11 -9.74
N ALA A 102 2.00 11.85 -10.27
CA ALA A 102 2.45 11.74 -11.65
C ALA A 102 3.96 11.94 -11.75
N PRO A 103 4.62 11.35 -12.77
CA PRO A 103 5.98 11.74 -13.12
C PRO A 103 6.01 13.22 -13.50
N ALA A 104 7.04 13.92 -13.05
CA ALA A 104 7.30 15.26 -13.54
C ALA A 104 7.61 15.26 -15.05
N PRO A 105 7.52 16.40 -15.75
CA PRO A 105 7.89 16.48 -17.15
C PRO A 105 9.32 15.98 -17.40
N ALA A 106 9.56 15.36 -18.56
CA ALA A 106 10.88 14.83 -18.96
C ALA A 106 11.99 15.90 -19.00
N SER A 107 11.63 17.17 -19.05
CA SER A 107 12.57 18.30 -18.92
C SER A 107 13.28 18.36 -17.57
N GLU A 108 12.80 17.64 -16.55
CA GLU A 108 13.43 17.57 -15.22
C GLU A 108 14.51 16.46 -15.11
N GLY A 109 14.89 15.82 -16.22
CA GLY A 109 16.01 14.85 -16.29
C GLY A 109 15.62 13.48 -16.81
N THR A 110 16.61 12.60 -16.90
CA THR A 110 16.46 11.21 -17.43
C THR A 110 15.65 10.30 -16.53
N ASN A 111 15.58 10.58 -15.22
CA ASN A 111 14.74 9.87 -14.26
C ASN A 111 13.88 10.90 -13.52
N PRO A 112 12.79 11.39 -14.16
CA PRO A 112 12.02 12.47 -13.59
C PRO A 112 11.40 12.07 -12.25
N PRO A 113 11.39 12.98 -11.26
CA PRO A 113 10.78 12.75 -9.96
C PRO A 113 9.28 12.55 -10.08
N VAL A 114 8.73 11.75 -9.16
CA VAL A 114 7.28 11.64 -9.01
C VAL A 114 6.80 12.71 -8.05
N LYS A 115 5.81 13.47 -8.47
CA LYS A 115 5.25 14.60 -7.71
C LYS A 115 3.74 14.44 -7.52
N GLN A 116 3.25 15.03 -6.44
CA GLN A 116 1.82 15.18 -6.22
C GLN A 116 1.24 16.22 -7.19
N THR A 117 0.04 15.95 -7.71
CA THR A 117 -0.70 16.85 -8.59
C THR A 117 -2.20 16.77 -8.29
N ALA A 118 -2.96 17.79 -8.68
CA ALA A 118 -4.42 17.76 -8.62
C ALA A 118 -4.94 16.52 -9.35
N LEU A 119 -5.97 15.87 -8.78
CA LEU A 119 -6.64 14.75 -9.43
C LEU A 119 -7.54 15.30 -10.55
N PRO A 120 -7.29 14.98 -11.83
CA PRO A 120 -8.16 15.40 -12.93
C PRO A 120 -9.57 14.85 -12.76
N GLN A 121 -10.58 15.67 -13.06
CA GLN A 121 -11.99 15.26 -13.03
C GLN A 121 -12.32 14.25 -14.14
N ASN A 122 -11.71 14.43 -15.30
CA ASN A 122 -11.82 13.49 -16.41
C ASN A 122 -10.94 12.27 -16.16
N ALA A 123 -11.55 11.09 -16.05
CA ALA A 123 -10.82 9.84 -15.78
C ALA A 123 -9.76 9.53 -16.86
N ALA A 124 -9.97 9.90 -18.10
CA ALA A 124 -9.00 9.67 -19.19
C ALA A 124 -7.71 10.51 -19.06
N GLU A 125 -7.73 11.57 -18.26
CA GLU A 125 -6.58 12.44 -18.00
C GLU A 125 -5.83 12.05 -16.73
N GLN A 126 -6.40 11.16 -15.91
CA GLN A 126 -5.80 10.74 -14.66
C GLN A 126 -4.50 9.98 -14.88
N PRO A 127 -3.44 10.28 -14.10
CA PRO A 127 -2.21 9.49 -14.13
C PRO A 127 -2.48 8.05 -13.78
N ALA A 128 -2.12 7.12 -14.66
CA ALA A 128 -2.40 5.70 -14.51
C ALA A 128 -1.12 4.90 -14.28
N TRP A 129 -1.20 3.93 -13.35
CA TRP A 129 -0.12 3.05 -12.93
C TRP A 129 -0.51 1.60 -13.10
N ILE A 130 0.32 0.83 -13.80
CA ILE A 130 0.14 -0.61 -14.02
C ILE A 130 0.80 -1.36 -12.88
N PHE A 131 0.02 -2.21 -12.19
CA PHE A 131 0.49 -3.05 -11.09
C PHE A 131 0.69 -4.47 -11.58
N THR A 132 1.93 -4.90 -11.73
CA THR A 132 2.28 -6.27 -12.13
C THR A 132 2.80 -7.03 -10.92
N LYS A 133 2.09 -8.09 -10.51
CA LYS A 133 2.52 -8.95 -9.40
C LYS A 133 3.73 -9.77 -9.82
N LEU A 134 4.76 -9.80 -8.98
CA LEU A 134 6.00 -10.55 -9.20
C LEU A 134 5.94 -11.93 -8.50
N PRO A 135 6.81 -12.88 -8.88
CA PRO A 135 6.82 -14.21 -8.28
C PRO A 135 7.06 -14.23 -6.77
N ASP A 136 7.73 -13.21 -6.22
CA ASP A 136 7.98 -13.07 -4.78
C ASP A 136 6.81 -12.41 -4.01
N GLY A 137 5.68 -12.20 -4.69
CA GLY A 137 4.48 -11.57 -4.12
C GLY A 137 4.52 -10.05 -4.09
N SER A 138 5.65 -9.41 -4.38
CA SER A 138 5.75 -7.96 -4.53
C SER A 138 5.17 -7.49 -5.86
N TYR A 139 5.16 -6.18 -6.08
CA TYR A 139 4.65 -5.55 -7.29
C TYR A 139 5.74 -4.71 -7.98
N LYS A 140 5.79 -4.81 -9.30
CA LYS A 140 6.32 -3.78 -10.18
C LYS A 140 5.19 -2.78 -10.45
N ILE A 141 5.43 -1.49 -10.22
CA ILE A 141 4.47 -0.41 -10.48
C ILE A 141 5.04 0.47 -11.57
N ALA A 142 4.40 0.52 -12.73
CA ALA A 142 4.89 1.25 -13.90
C ALA A 142 3.90 2.34 -14.33
N ALA A 143 4.41 3.49 -14.76
CA ALA A 143 3.60 4.53 -15.38
C ALA A 143 3.03 4.03 -16.71
N ALA A 144 1.71 4.07 -16.89
CA ALA A 144 1.06 3.49 -18.08
C ALA A 144 1.50 4.18 -19.39
N LYS A 145 1.85 5.46 -19.34
CA LYS A 145 2.27 6.23 -20.54
C LYS A 145 3.69 5.89 -21.01
N SER A 146 4.65 5.73 -20.08
CA SER A 146 6.06 5.53 -20.45
C SER A 146 6.54 4.08 -20.28
N GLY A 147 5.85 3.28 -19.46
CA GLY A 147 6.28 1.94 -19.06
C GLY A 147 7.42 1.93 -18.05
N GLU A 148 7.96 3.10 -17.69
CA GLU A 148 8.99 3.23 -16.66
C GLU A 148 8.42 3.00 -15.28
N THR A 149 9.27 2.46 -14.38
CA THR A 149 8.81 1.97 -13.09
C THR A 149 9.08 2.93 -11.95
N LEU A 150 8.18 2.93 -11.00
CA LEU A 150 8.33 3.61 -9.72
C LEU A 150 9.59 3.09 -9.04
N THR A 151 10.56 3.96 -8.79
CA THR A 151 11.88 3.62 -8.29
C THR A 151 12.24 4.51 -7.12
N ALA A 152 12.62 3.89 -6.00
CA ALA A 152 13.12 4.61 -4.84
C ALA A 152 14.62 4.90 -5.01
N VAL A 153 15.04 6.13 -4.76
CA VAL A 153 16.44 6.54 -4.79
C VAL A 153 16.82 7.22 -3.46
N PRO A 154 18.08 7.13 -3.02
CA PRO A 154 18.53 7.83 -1.82
C PRO A 154 18.21 9.33 -1.90
N GLY A 155 17.73 9.88 -0.81
CA GLY A 155 17.51 11.33 -0.71
C GLY A 155 18.83 12.12 -0.72
N ALA A 156 18.78 13.34 -1.22
CA ALA A 156 19.94 14.22 -1.19
C ALA A 156 20.37 14.50 0.26
N ARG A 157 21.68 14.47 0.52
CA ARG A 157 22.29 14.78 1.82
C ARG A 157 21.74 13.99 3.00
N GLY A 158 21.31 12.72 2.76
CA GLY A 158 20.74 11.87 3.80
C GLY A 158 19.29 12.17 4.17
N GLY A 159 18.58 12.94 3.36
CA GLY A 159 17.14 13.18 3.49
C GLY A 159 16.32 11.92 3.14
N SER A 160 15.00 12.02 3.24
CA SER A 160 14.08 10.94 2.90
C SER A 160 14.32 10.42 1.48
N PRO A 161 14.29 9.09 1.25
CA PRO A 161 14.40 8.56 -0.10
C PRO A 161 13.31 9.13 -1.00
N GLN A 162 13.70 9.56 -2.20
CA GLN A 162 12.81 10.15 -3.19
C GLN A 162 12.31 9.10 -4.18
N ILE A 163 11.24 9.42 -4.87
CA ILE A 163 10.65 8.55 -5.87
C ILE A 163 10.82 9.18 -7.25
N VAL A 164 11.38 8.39 -8.15
CA VAL A 164 11.53 8.72 -9.57
C VAL A 164 10.86 7.64 -10.44
N ILE A 165 10.69 7.89 -11.73
CA ILE A 165 10.47 6.81 -12.69
C ILE A 165 11.78 6.48 -13.41
N ALA A 166 12.03 5.18 -13.64
CA ALA A 166 13.22 4.70 -14.31
C ALA A 166 12.94 3.37 -15.05
N PRO A 167 13.76 2.99 -16.04
CA PRO A 167 13.66 1.70 -16.69
C PRO A 167 13.73 0.54 -15.68
N TRP A 168 12.94 -0.51 -15.92
CA TRP A 168 12.91 -1.69 -15.07
C TRP A 168 14.24 -2.45 -15.08
N GLN A 169 14.84 -2.68 -13.93
CA GLN A 169 16.12 -3.39 -13.74
C GLN A 169 16.03 -4.51 -12.69
N ASN A 170 14.82 -4.86 -12.25
CA ASN A 170 14.55 -5.89 -11.23
C ASN A 170 15.27 -5.66 -9.87
N ARG A 171 15.56 -4.41 -9.52
CA ARG A 171 16.19 -4.04 -8.25
C ARG A 171 15.16 -3.97 -7.13
N GLU A 172 15.58 -4.19 -5.87
CA GLU A 172 14.70 -4.07 -4.71
C GLU A 172 14.09 -2.66 -4.57
N ALA A 173 14.82 -1.61 -5.01
CA ALA A 173 14.33 -0.23 -5.09
C ALA A 173 13.12 -0.05 -6.02
N GLN A 174 12.85 -1.01 -6.91
CA GLN A 174 11.75 -0.99 -7.88
C GLN A 174 10.63 -1.96 -7.52
N LYS A 175 10.76 -2.69 -6.41
CA LYS A 175 9.79 -3.66 -5.93
C LYS A 175 9.01 -3.10 -4.75
N TRP A 176 7.72 -3.35 -4.74
CA TRP A 176 6.79 -2.74 -3.81
C TRP A 176 5.89 -3.78 -3.17
N GLU A 177 5.81 -3.76 -1.85
CA GLU A 177 4.79 -4.48 -1.10
C GLU A 177 3.53 -3.62 -1.04
N VAL A 178 2.40 -4.17 -1.45
CA VAL A 178 1.12 -3.47 -1.44
C VAL A 178 0.20 -4.15 -0.44
N ARG A 179 -0.13 -3.45 0.63
CA ARG A 179 -0.99 -3.94 1.71
C ARG A 179 -2.32 -3.21 1.73
N LYS A 180 -3.42 -3.95 1.70
CA LYS A 180 -4.76 -3.40 1.90
C LYS A 180 -4.94 -2.93 3.34
N ILE A 181 -5.58 -1.78 3.51
CA ILE A 181 -5.81 -1.13 4.81
C ILE A 181 -7.29 -0.79 4.91
N ASP A 182 -7.88 -0.99 6.08
CA ASP A 182 -9.19 -0.42 6.40
C ASP A 182 -9.02 1.09 6.65
N PRO A 183 -9.60 1.96 5.80
CA PRO A 183 -9.40 3.40 5.94
C PRO A 183 -10.00 3.98 7.24
N ARG A 184 -10.87 3.25 7.94
CA ARG A 184 -11.45 3.64 9.24
C ARG A 184 -10.43 3.56 10.38
N THR A 185 -9.34 2.83 10.20
CA THR A 185 -8.27 2.68 11.20
C THR A 185 -7.17 3.73 11.09
N LEU A 186 -7.26 4.62 10.08
CA LEU A 186 -6.23 5.61 9.81
C LEU A 186 -6.34 6.81 10.74
N THR A 187 -5.19 7.29 11.19
CA THR A 187 -5.04 8.55 11.91
C THR A 187 -4.63 9.69 10.95
N MET A 188 -4.61 10.91 11.46
CA MET A 188 -4.23 12.09 10.68
C MET A 188 -2.76 12.06 10.29
#